data_ac44f82b056ab4298453af55860b986d
#
_entry.id   ac44f82b056ab4298453af55860b986d
#
_cell.length_a   1.000
_cell.length_b   1.000
_cell.length_c   1.000
_cell.angle_alpha   90.00
_cell.angle_beta   90.00
_cell.angle_gamma   90.00
#
_symmetry.space_group_name_H-M   'P 1'
#
loop_
_entity.id
_entity.type
_entity.pdbx_description
1 polymer ?
#
loop_
_entity_poly.entity_id
_entity_poly.type
_entity_poly.pdbx_seq_one_letter_code
_entity_poly.pdbx_strand_id
1 'polypeptide(L)'
;DVLEEQAARIRRDREELGKGLEALKAVSVFPSEANFFLIRVPDADRTYQALKQQNVLVRNLHPGIPNCLRVTVGTPDENRILITALREALS
;
A
#
# COMPACT_ATOMS: atom_id res chain seq x y z
N ASP A 1 -24.57 14.43 6.45
CA ASP A 1 -23.57 15.08 7.28
C ASP A 1 -22.19 14.98 6.63
N VAL A 2 -21.50 16.10 6.56
CA VAL A 2 -20.19 16.18 5.90
C VAL A 2 -19.18 15.26 6.55
N LEU A 3 -19.17 15.18 7.87
CA LEU A 3 -18.24 14.31 8.61
C LEU A 3 -18.51 12.84 8.35
N GLU A 4 -19.77 12.45 8.28
CA GLU A 4 -20.14 11.07 7.99
C GLU A 4 -19.78 10.68 6.56
N GLU A 5 -19.97 11.61 5.61
CA GLU A 5 -19.59 11.37 4.22
C GLU A 5 -18.07 11.23 4.06
N GLN A 6 -17.29 12.05 4.77
CA GLN A 6 -15.84 11.97 4.75
C GLN A 6 -15.35 10.65 5.37
N ALA A 7 -15.93 10.25 6.49
CA ALA A 7 -15.57 9.01 7.15
C ALA A 7 -15.89 7.80 6.26
N ALA A 8 -17.06 7.82 5.59
CA ALA A 8 -17.45 6.76 4.67
C ALA A 8 -16.51 6.67 3.47
N ARG A 9 -16.07 7.82 2.94
CA ARG A 9 -15.14 7.88 1.82
C ARG A 9 -13.78 7.32 2.19
N ILE A 10 -13.24 7.72 3.34
CA ILE A 10 -11.94 7.23 3.83
C ILE A 10 -12.00 5.72 4.01
N ARG A 11 -13.08 5.21 4.56
CA ARG A 11 -13.27 3.77 4.78
C ARG A 11 -13.30 3.01 3.46
N ARG A 12 -14.03 3.55 2.48
CA ARG A 12 -14.14 2.95 1.15
C ARG A 12 -12.80 2.92 0.45
N ASP A 13 -12.05 4.03 0.49
CA ASP A 13 -10.75 4.12 -0.14
C ASP A 13 -9.77 3.11 0.46
N ARG A 14 -9.83 2.93 1.78
CA ARG A 14 -9.00 1.95 2.47
C ARG A 14 -9.36 0.53 2.06
N GLU A 15 -10.65 0.22 2.00
CA GLU A 15 -11.10 -1.11 1.59
C GLU A 15 -10.70 -1.44 0.16
N GLU A 16 -10.82 -0.48 -0.75
CA GLU A 16 -10.44 -0.67 -2.14
C GLU A 16 -8.94 -0.87 -2.27
N LEU A 17 -8.13 -0.10 -1.55
CA LEU A 17 -6.69 -0.28 -1.56
C LEU A 17 -6.32 -1.65 -1.01
N GLY A 18 -6.94 -2.05 0.10
CA GLY A 18 -6.70 -3.36 0.69
C GLY A 18 -6.99 -4.50 -0.28
N LYS A 19 -8.11 -4.42 -1.00
CA LYS A 19 -8.46 -5.42 -2.02
C LYS A 19 -7.44 -5.44 -3.15
N GLY A 20 -6.99 -4.28 -3.60
CA GLY A 20 -5.97 -4.19 -4.64
C GLY A 20 -4.65 -4.82 -4.21
N LEU A 21 -4.24 -4.59 -2.97
CA LEU A 21 -3.02 -5.18 -2.42
C LEU A 21 -3.16 -6.69 -2.30
N GLU A 22 -4.29 -7.18 -1.82
CA GLU A 22 -4.54 -8.62 -1.66
C GLU A 22 -4.58 -9.35 -3.00
N ALA A 23 -4.92 -8.66 -4.07
CA ALA A 23 -4.95 -9.25 -5.42
C ALA A 23 -3.54 -9.48 -5.98
N LEU A 24 -2.51 -8.87 -5.41
CA LEU A 24 -1.12 -9.06 -5.83
C LEU A 24 -0.57 -10.33 -5.17
N LYS A 25 -0.24 -11.34 -5.97
CA LYS A 25 0.14 -12.67 -5.46
C LYS A 25 1.40 -12.64 -4.58
N ALA A 26 2.35 -11.77 -4.89
CA ALA A 26 3.61 -11.68 -4.16
C ALA A 26 3.51 -10.88 -2.87
N VAL A 27 2.35 -10.31 -2.56
CA VAL A 27 2.14 -9.43 -1.42
C VAL A 27 1.30 -10.13 -0.36
N SER A 28 1.81 -10.12 0.87
CA SER A 28 1.02 -10.51 2.04
C SER A 28 0.56 -9.25 2.75
N VAL A 29 -0.74 -9.12 2.99
CA VAL A 29 -1.32 -7.93 3.62
C VAL A 29 -1.71 -8.28 5.04
N PHE A 30 -1.22 -7.48 6.00
CA PHE A 30 -1.58 -7.65 7.40
C PHE A 30 -2.83 -6.83 7.71
N PRO A 31 -3.71 -7.33 8.59
CA PRO A 31 -4.89 -6.57 9.00
C PRO A 31 -4.51 -5.21 9.58
N SER A 32 -5.27 -4.17 9.24
CA SER A 32 -5.02 -2.83 9.75
C SER A 32 -6.34 -2.10 9.91
N GLU A 33 -6.47 -1.38 11.03
CA GLU A 33 -7.59 -0.49 11.27
C GLU A 33 -7.17 0.98 11.12
N ALA A 34 -5.87 1.21 10.91
CA ALA A 34 -5.34 2.54 10.73
C ALA A 34 -5.34 2.95 9.26
N ASN A 35 -4.90 4.18 9.00
CA ASN A 35 -4.86 4.73 7.64
C ASN A 35 -3.60 4.31 6.87
N PHE A 36 -3.12 3.11 7.15
CA PHE A 36 -2.00 2.50 6.43
C PHE A 36 -2.15 0.99 6.44
N PHE A 37 -1.42 0.33 5.53
CA PHE A 37 -1.29 -1.11 5.50
C PHE A 37 0.16 -1.51 5.67
N LEU A 38 0.37 -2.58 6.45
CA LEU A 38 1.66 -3.24 6.50
C LEU A 38 1.60 -4.40 5.51
N ILE A 39 2.55 -4.42 4.59
CA ILE A 39 2.61 -5.49 3.58
C ILE A 39 3.98 -6.14 3.62
N ARG A 40 4.03 -7.44 3.33
CA ARG A 40 5.28 -8.18 3.15
C ARG A 40 5.45 -8.53 1.69
N VAL A 41 6.66 -8.31 1.19
CA VAL A 41 7.03 -8.57 -0.20
C VAL A 41 8.28 -9.47 -0.23
N PRO A 42 8.62 -10.09 -1.37
CA PRO A 42 9.80 -10.97 -1.43
C PRO A 42 11.12 -10.27 -1.12
N ASP A 43 11.29 -9.01 -1.56
CA ASP A 43 12.49 -8.23 -1.35
C ASP A 43 12.11 -6.77 -1.14
N ALA A 44 12.03 -6.35 0.13
CA ALA A 44 11.56 -5.01 0.47
C ALA A 44 12.48 -3.91 -0.05
N ASP A 45 13.80 -4.10 0.07
CA ASP A 45 14.75 -3.05 -0.37
C ASP A 45 14.63 -2.82 -1.87
N ARG A 46 14.57 -3.89 -2.65
CA ARG A 46 14.44 -3.80 -4.10
C ARG A 46 13.10 -3.17 -4.50
N THR A 47 12.02 -3.61 -3.87
CA THR A 47 10.69 -3.08 -4.13
C THR A 47 10.61 -1.61 -3.77
N TYR A 48 11.18 -1.24 -2.62
CA TYR A 48 11.22 0.16 -2.19
C TYR A 48 11.93 1.04 -3.21
N GLN A 49 13.09 0.60 -3.72
CA GLN A 49 13.84 1.37 -4.70
C GLN A 49 13.09 1.50 -6.03
N ALA A 50 12.44 0.44 -6.47
CA ALA A 50 11.64 0.46 -7.69
C ALA A 50 10.47 1.44 -7.58
N LEU A 51 9.80 1.47 -6.43
CA LEU A 51 8.71 2.41 -6.19
C LEU A 51 9.21 3.84 -6.14
N LYS A 52 10.34 4.06 -5.49
CA LYS A 52 10.94 5.37 -5.37
C LYS A 52 11.30 5.95 -6.74
N GLN A 53 11.78 5.13 -7.65
CA GLN A 53 12.10 5.55 -9.01
C GLN A 53 10.87 6.03 -9.77
N GLN A 54 9.70 5.58 -9.39
CA GLN A 54 8.42 6.01 -9.97
C GLN A 54 7.75 7.11 -9.16
N ASN A 55 8.48 7.72 -8.21
CA ASN A 55 7.97 8.76 -7.31
C ASN A 55 6.82 8.25 -6.41
N VAL A 56 6.81 6.96 -6.13
CA VAL A 56 5.86 6.36 -5.20
C VAL A 56 6.58 6.11 -3.89
N LEU A 57 6.20 6.86 -2.85
CA LEU A 57 6.87 6.80 -1.57
C LEU A 57 6.10 5.92 -0.60
N VAL A 58 6.80 4.92 -0.07
CA VAL A 58 6.31 4.06 1.01
C VAL A 58 7.39 4.05 2.08
N ARG A 59 7.06 3.51 3.25
CA ARG A 59 8.05 3.38 4.31
C ARG A 59 8.65 1.99 4.30
N ASN A 60 9.97 1.91 4.17
CA ASN A 60 10.67 0.63 4.23
C ASN A 60 10.95 0.29 5.69
N LEU A 61 10.39 -0.80 6.17
CA LEU A 61 10.56 -1.24 7.55
C LEU A 61 11.60 -2.34 7.70
N HIS A 62 12.12 -2.84 6.58
CA HIS A 62 13.19 -3.84 6.58
C HIS A 62 14.51 -3.19 7.06
N PRO A 63 15.34 -3.82 7.87
CA PRO A 63 15.24 -5.20 8.38
C PRO A 63 14.52 -5.34 9.73
N GLY A 64 14.09 -4.24 10.35
CA GLY A 64 13.41 -4.30 11.63
C GLY A 64 12.19 -5.22 11.60
N ILE A 65 11.37 -5.09 10.56
CA ILE A 65 10.32 -6.05 10.25
C ILE A 65 10.69 -6.63 8.88
N PRO A 66 11.18 -7.88 8.82
CA PRO A 66 11.75 -8.42 7.59
C PRO A 66 10.82 -8.35 6.38
N ASN A 67 11.32 -7.75 5.31
CA ASN A 67 10.65 -7.60 4.01
C ASN A 67 9.28 -6.95 4.05
N CYS A 68 9.08 -6.03 5.01
CA CYS A 68 7.83 -5.32 5.16
C CYS A 68 7.95 -3.85 4.74
N LEU A 69 6.89 -3.38 4.12
CA LEU A 69 6.72 -1.98 3.74
C LEU A 69 5.42 -1.47 4.35
N ARG A 70 5.41 -0.20 4.74
CA ARG A 70 4.19 0.46 5.19
C ARG A 70 3.68 1.37 4.08
N VAL A 71 2.46 1.11 3.62
CA VAL A 71 1.81 1.91 2.58
C VAL A 71 0.67 2.70 3.20
N THR A 72 0.64 4.01 2.95
CA THR A 72 -0.39 4.89 3.48
C THR A 72 -1.56 4.96 2.50
N VAL A 73 -2.77 4.94 3.03
CA VAL A 73 -3.98 5.12 2.21
C VAL A 73 -4.03 6.57 1.76
N GLY A 74 -4.04 6.78 0.45
CA GLY A 74 -4.13 8.09 -0.16
C GLY A 74 -5.47 8.31 -0.84
N THR A 75 -5.50 9.22 -1.81
CA THR A 75 -6.67 9.41 -2.67
C THR A 75 -6.85 8.19 -3.57
N PRO A 76 -8.05 8.02 -4.18
CA PRO A 76 -8.24 6.91 -5.13
C PRO A 76 -7.20 6.89 -6.26
N ASP A 77 -6.82 8.05 -6.78
CA ASP A 77 -5.81 8.14 -7.83
C ASP A 77 -4.44 7.71 -7.33
N GLU A 78 -4.05 8.19 -6.14
CA GLU A 78 -2.78 7.81 -5.53
C GLU A 78 -2.73 6.30 -5.26
N ASN A 79 -3.83 5.74 -4.79
CA ASN A 79 -3.92 4.31 -4.51
C ASN A 79 -3.78 3.47 -5.78
N ARG A 80 -4.38 3.92 -6.89
CA ARG A 80 -4.23 3.24 -8.18
C ARG A 80 -2.80 3.28 -8.68
N ILE A 81 -2.15 4.43 -8.53
CA ILE A 81 -0.75 4.59 -8.90
C ILE A 81 0.13 3.63 -8.09
N LEU A 82 -0.12 3.54 -6.79
CA LEU A 82 0.60 2.64 -5.91
C LEU A 82 0.45 1.17 -6.36
N ILE A 83 -0.77 0.73 -6.62
CA ILE A 83 -1.04 -0.64 -7.05
C ILE A 83 -0.33 -0.96 -8.37
N THR A 84 -0.41 -0.04 -9.34
CA THR A 84 0.24 -0.22 -10.64
C THR A 84 1.75 -0.32 -10.48
N ALA A 85 2.33 0.59 -9.67
CA ALA A 85 3.77 0.59 -9.43
C ALA A 85 4.23 -0.68 -8.71
N LEU A 86 3.47 -1.15 -7.72
CA LEU A 86 3.78 -2.39 -7.02
C LEU A 86 3.71 -3.59 -7.97
N ARG A 87 2.70 -3.65 -8.81
CA ARG A 87 2.56 -4.74 -9.79
C ARG A 87 3.79 -4.80 -10.69
N GLU A 88 4.24 -3.66 -11.18
CA GLU A 88 5.44 -3.58 -12.01
C GLU A 88 6.70 -3.95 -11.24
N ALA A 89 6.82 -3.47 -10.01
CA ALA A 89 8.00 -3.75 -9.19
C ALA A 89 8.12 -5.23 -8.83
N LEU A 90 7.00 -5.93 -8.75
CA LEU A 90 6.95 -7.33 -8.34
C LEU A 90 6.91 -8.32 -9.51
N SER A 91 6.87 -7.81 -10.72
CA SER A 91 6.83 -8.66 -11.92
C SER A 91 8.23 -9.12 -12.35
#